data_ea7fa4485fe7e057651b76a18b2bfc9d
#
_entry.id   ea7fa4485fe7e057651b76a18b2bfc9d
#
_cell.length_a   1.000
_cell.length_b   1.000
_cell.length_c   1.000
_cell.angle_alpha   90.00
_cell.angle_beta   90.00
_cell.angle_gamma   90.00
#
_symmetry.space_group_name_H-M   'P 1'
#
loop_
_entity.id
_entity.type
_entity.pdbx_description
1 polymer ?
#
loop_
_entity_poly.entity_id
_entity_poly.type
_entity_poly.pdbx_seq_one_letter_code
_entity_poly.pdbx_strand_id
1 'polypeptide(L)' 'MQQWKPTPAAASELGISKDTLKRKMESRGGLLENKVHYNLGPSKNSATIWNVALVRDAFNERGLQARYQQGVS' A
#
# COMPACT_ATOMS: atom_id res chain seq x y z
N MET A 1 12.30 10.44 -8.74
CA MET A 1 10.93 10.92 -9.02
C MET A 1 9.93 9.85 -8.63
N GLN A 2 8.99 10.19 -7.78
CA GLN A 2 7.98 9.23 -7.33
C GLN A 2 6.93 9.01 -8.41
N GLN A 3 6.54 7.77 -8.59
CA GLN A 3 5.52 7.41 -9.56
C GLN A 3 4.26 6.97 -8.86
N TRP A 4 3.15 7.52 -9.31
CA TRP A 4 1.83 7.16 -8.82
C TRP A 4 1.14 6.31 -9.86
N LYS A 5 0.63 5.15 -9.46
CA LYS A 5 0.04 4.19 -10.38
C LYS A 5 -1.37 3.82 -9.93
N PRO A 6 -2.27 3.52 -10.90
CA PRO A 6 -3.60 3.05 -10.55
C PRO A 6 -3.55 1.68 -9.88
N THR A 7 -4.65 1.30 -9.22
CA THR A 7 -4.71 0.08 -8.42
C THR A 7 -4.24 -1.17 -9.17
N PRO A 8 -4.69 -1.46 -10.40
CA PRO A 8 -4.24 -2.67 -11.07
C PRO A 8 -2.73 -2.70 -11.31
N ALA A 9 -2.17 -1.58 -11.75
CA ALA A 9 -0.73 -1.51 -12.01
C ALA A 9 0.07 -1.59 -10.72
N ALA A 10 -0.38 -0.90 -9.67
CA ALA A 10 0.30 -0.92 -8.38
C ALA A 10 0.29 -2.33 -7.78
N ALA A 11 -0.86 -2.99 -7.80
CA ALA A 11 -0.98 -4.35 -7.26
C ALA A 11 -0.07 -5.31 -8.02
N SER A 12 -0.07 -5.22 -9.34
CA SER A 12 0.79 -6.07 -10.18
C SER A 12 2.26 -5.88 -9.84
N GLU A 13 2.67 -4.63 -9.70
CA GLU A 13 4.07 -4.32 -9.40
C GLU A 13 4.49 -4.79 -8.01
N LEU A 14 3.55 -4.76 -7.06
CA LEU A 14 3.78 -5.23 -5.71
C LEU A 14 3.64 -6.74 -5.56
N GLY A 15 3.11 -7.41 -6.58
CA GLY A 15 2.94 -8.86 -6.56
C GLY A 15 1.80 -9.32 -5.68
N ILE A 16 0.77 -8.50 -5.50
CA ILE A 16 -0.38 -8.83 -4.67
C ILE A 16 -1.67 -8.58 -5.45
N SER A 17 -2.80 -9.06 -4.93
CA SER A 17 -4.09 -8.81 -5.56
C SER A 17 -4.56 -7.40 -5.27
N LYS A 18 -5.46 -6.90 -6.10
CA LYS A 18 -6.07 -5.58 -5.90
C LYS A 18 -6.82 -5.53 -4.57
N ASP A 19 -7.52 -6.61 -4.22
CA ASP A 19 -8.26 -6.66 -2.96
C ASP A 19 -7.32 -6.61 -1.76
N THR A 20 -6.20 -7.31 -1.83
CA THR A 20 -5.20 -7.28 -0.77
C THR A 20 -4.66 -5.86 -0.58
N LEU A 21 -4.34 -5.19 -1.70
CA LEU A 21 -3.83 -3.82 -1.64
C LEU A 21 -4.86 -2.88 -0.99
N LYS A 22 -6.13 -2.98 -1.39
CA LYS A 22 -7.19 -2.14 -0.83
C LYS A 22 -7.39 -2.37 0.66
N ARG A 23 -7.22 -3.59 1.14
CA ARG A 23 -7.36 -3.91 2.56
C ARG A 23 -6.26 -3.28 3.42
N LYS A 24 -5.17 -2.87 2.81
CA LYS A 24 -4.06 -2.23 3.54
C LYS A 24 -4.26 -0.73 3.74
N MET A 25 -5.33 -0.15 3.18
CA MET A 25 -5.66 1.26 3.38
C MET A 25 -6.06 1.52 4.83
N GLU A 26 -5.69 2.69 5.35
CA GLU A 26 -6.05 3.05 6.72
C GLU A 26 -7.55 3.07 6.94
N SER A 27 -8.31 3.46 5.91
CA SER A 27 -9.77 3.48 5.98
C SER A 27 -10.37 2.09 6.21
N ARG A 28 -9.57 1.04 6.01
CA ARG A 28 -9.97 -0.35 6.26
C ARG A 28 -9.14 -0.99 7.37
N GLY A 29 -8.53 -0.17 8.21
CA GLY A 29 -7.71 -0.66 9.31
C GLY A 29 -6.31 -1.11 8.91
N GLY A 30 -5.87 -0.78 7.71
CA GLY A 30 -4.55 -1.14 7.24
C GLY A 30 -3.48 -0.13 7.64
N LEU A 31 -2.24 -0.42 7.24
CA LEU A 31 -1.08 0.39 7.59
C LEU A 31 -0.81 1.55 6.64
N LEU A 32 -1.45 1.57 5.48
CA LEU A 32 -1.19 2.59 4.46
C LEU A 32 -2.01 3.83 4.71
N GLU A 33 -1.35 4.99 4.74
CA GLU A 33 -1.97 6.26 5.06
C GLU A 33 -2.41 7.01 3.80
N ASN A 34 -3.59 7.62 3.86
CA ASN A 34 -4.10 8.46 2.79
C ASN A 34 -3.18 9.65 2.58
N LYS A 35 -2.98 10.05 1.32
CA LYS A 35 -2.12 11.15 0.89
C LYS A 35 -0.63 10.86 1.02
N VAL A 36 -0.25 9.81 1.71
CA VAL A 36 1.15 9.40 1.82
C VAL A 36 1.41 8.23 0.90
N HIS A 37 0.69 7.14 1.09
CA HIS A 37 0.88 5.92 0.31
C HIS A 37 -0.09 5.81 -0.85
N TYR A 38 -1.25 6.41 -0.73
CA TYR A 38 -2.25 6.40 -1.80
C TYR A 38 -2.98 7.73 -1.81
N ASN A 39 -3.66 8.01 -2.91
CA ASN A 39 -4.42 9.25 -3.08
C ASN A 39 -5.75 8.92 -3.73
N LEU A 40 -6.81 9.28 -3.04
CA LEU A 40 -8.17 9.16 -3.57
C LEU A 40 -8.42 10.31 -4.54
N GLY A 41 -9.09 10.01 -5.64
CA GLY A 41 -9.42 11.06 -6.59
C GLY A 41 -10.45 12.05 -6.02
N PRO A 42 -10.73 13.12 -6.77
CA PRO A 42 -11.63 14.18 -6.29
C PRO A 42 -13.08 13.75 -6.15
N SER A 43 -13.47 12.61 -6.72
CA SER A 43 -14.82 12.08 -6.58
C SER A 43 -14.76 10.60 -6.22
N LYS A 44 -15.90 10.09 -5.73
CA LYS A 44 -15.96 8.66 -5.34
C LYS A 44 -15.76 7.72 -6.53
N ASN A 45 -15.94 8.21 -7.74
CA ASN A 45 -15.75 7.41 -8.94
C ASN A 45 -14.34 7.52 -9.52
N SER A 46 -13.50 8.36 -8.95
CA SER A 46 -12.12 8.49 -9.39
C SER A 46 -11.29 7.29 -8.97
N ALA A 47 -10.36 6.89 -9.82
CA ALA A 47 -9.46 5.80 -9.50
C ALA A 47 -8.49 6.22 -8.40
N THR A 48 -8.23 5.31 -7.46
CA THR A 48 -7.20 5.50 -6.45
C THR A 48 -5.84 5.30 -7.10
N ILE A 49 -4.90 6.18 -6.81
CA ILE A 49 -3.52 6.02 -7.28
C ILE A 49 -2.61 5.77 -6.08
N TRP A 50 -1.52 5.06 -6.31
CA TRP A 50 -0.65 4.56 -5.25
C TRP A 50 0.79 4.94 -5.50
N ASN A 51 1.48 5.36 -4.46
CA ASN A 51 2.92 5.55 -4.51
C ASN A 51 3.58 4.20 -4.21
N VAL A 52 3.92 3.48 -5.27
CA VAL A 52 4.38 2.10 -5.15
C VAL A 52 5.65 1.99 -4.29
N ALA A 53 6.56 2.94 -4.44
CA ALA A 53 7.80 2.91 -3.67
C ALA A 53 7.53 3.02 -2.17
N LEU A 54 6.69 3.95 -1.76
CA LEU A 54 6.35 4.13 -0.34
C LEU A 54 5.53 2.95 0.19
N VAL A 55 4.64 2.39 -0.63
CA VAL A 55 3.87 1.21 -0.23
C VAL A 55 4.81 0.03 -0.01
N ARG A 56 5.76 -0.17 -0.94
CA ARG A 56 6.74 -1.24 -0.82
C ARG A 56 7.58 -1.09 0.44
N ASP A 57 8.02 0.12 0.72
CA ASP A 57 8.81 0.40 1.93
C ASP A 57 8.01 0.11 3.19
N ALA A 58 6.73 0.49 3.22
CA ALA A 58 5.87 0.24 4.37
C ALA A 58 5.68 -1.26 4.60
N PHE A 59 5.48 -2.02 3.52
CA PHE A 59 5.34 -3.48 3.63
C PHE A 59 6.62 -4.12 4.12
N ASN A 60 7.76 -3.67 3.61
CA ASN A 60 9.05 -4.21 4.02
C ASN A 60 9.31 -3.94 5.50
N GLU A 61 9.06 -2.71 5.94
CA GLU A 61 9.24 -2.35 7.34
C GLU A 61 8.33 -3.16 8.25
N ARG A 62 7.07 -3.34 7.85
CA ARG A 62 6.13 -4.16 8.62
C ARG A 62 6.59 -5.61 8.68
N GLY A 63 7.12 -6.13 7.58
CA GLY A 63 7.67 -7.48 7.55
C GLY A 63 8.86 -7.65 8.48
N LEU A 64 9.73 -6.66 8.52
CA LEU A 64 10.87 -6.69 9.43
C LEU A 64 10.42 -6.68 10.89
N GLN A 65 9.45 -5.84 11.23
CA GLN A 65 8.91 -5.80 12.58
C GLN A 65 8.29 -7.13 12.98
N ALA A 66 7.55 -7.74 12.09
CA ALA A 66 6.95 -9.04 12.36
C ALA A 66 8.01 -10.11 12.59
N ARG A 67 9.10 -10.09 11.82
CA ARG A 67 10.20 -11.02 11.98
C ARG A 67 10.92 -10.82 13.30
N TYR A 68 11.13 -9.57 13.70
CA TYR A 68 11.76 -9.29 14.99
C TYR A 68 10.91 -9.79 16.14
N GLN A 69 9.60 -9.64 16.06
CA GLN A 69 8.71 -10.10 17.12
C GLN A 69 8.63 -11.62 17.21
N GLN A 70 8.74 -12.32 16.09
CA GLN A 70 8.66 -13.77 16.04
C GLN A 70 10.01 -14.43 16.04
N GLY A 71 10.94 -13.83 15.36
CA GLY A 71 12.17 -14.48 14.98
C GLY A 71 13.29 -14.32 15.96
N VAL A 72 13.03 -13.68 17.05
CA VAL A 72 14.02 -13.54 18.09
C VAL A 72 14.26 -14.89 18.75
N SER A 73 13.39 -15.78 18.45
CA SER A 73 13.63 -17.17 18.82
C SER A 73 14.80 -17.74 18.04
#